data_68ab053bfbf4f0cb757475b2d3aaa092
#
_entry.id   68ab053bfbf4f0cb757475b2d3aaa092
#
_cell.length_a   1.000
_cell.length_b   1.000
_cell.length_c   1.000
_cell.angle_alpha   90.00
_cell.angle_beta   90.00
_cell.angle_gamma   90.00
#
_symmetry.space_group_name_H-M   'P 1'
#
loop_
_entity.id
_entity.type
_entity.pdbx_description
1 polymer ?
#
loop_
_entity_poly.entity_id
_entity_poly.type
_entity_poly.pdbx_seq_one_letter_code
_entity_poly.pdbx_strand_id
1 'polypeptide(L)'
;CTYNGARFDVPFLETSFDLSIDVPHLDLMYPCRRLGLTGGLKPVERELGIDRDRTDISGRDAVRLWREHERGADGALETLVSYNREDARNLLSLADRVTERLHADLFDDLADDLAPLGRSDR
;
A
#
# COMPACT_ATOMS: atom_id res chain seq x y z
N CYS A 1 6.51 -2.04 6.38
CA CYS A 1 5.32 -2.14 5.55
C CYS A 1 5.54 -1.34 4.26
N THR A 2 5.19 -1.90 3.13
CA THR A 2 5.33 -1.29 1.81
C THR A 2 4.10 -1.58 0.94
N TYR A 3 4.07 -1.02 -0.26
CA TYR A 3 3.20 -1.45 -1.35
C TYR A 3 4.05 -1.76 -2.58
N ASN A 4 4.16 -3.04 -2.93
CA ASN A 4 5.06 -3.56 -3.97
C ASN A 4 6.56 -3.35 -3.69
N GLY A 5 6.92 -3.08 -2.44
CA GLY A 5 8.31 -2.81 -2.04
C GLY A 5 9.21 -4.03 -2.06
N ALA A 6 8.65 -5.23 -1.90
CA ALA A 6 9.41 -6.47 -1.97
C ALA A 6 10.11 -6.68 -3.34
N ARG A 7 9.52 -6.14 -4.41
CA ARG A 7 10.05 -6.24 -5.77
C ARG A 7 10.79 -5.00 -6.24
N PHE A 8 10.54 -3.84 -5.63
CA PHE A 8 11.08 -2.56 -6.08
C PHE A 8 11.91 -1.87 -5.01
N ASP A 9 11.28 -1.34 -3.96
CA ASP A 9 11.96 -0.45 -3.02
C ASP A 9 13.07 -1.18 -2.26
N VAL A 10 12.81 -2.38 -1.75
CA VAL A 10 13.78 -3.14 -0.94
C VAL A 10 15.00 -3.53 -1.76
N PRO A 11 14.89 -4.22 -2.91
CA PRO A 11 16.07 -4.57 -3.71
C PRO A 11 16.84 -3.36 -4.21
N PHE A 12 16.14 -2.25 -4.52
CA PHE A 12 16.78 -1.01 -4.96
C PHE A 12 17.62 -0.39 -3.84
N LEU A 13 17.05 -0.29 -2.62
CA LEU A 13 17.75 0.26 -1.47
C LEU A 13 18.95 -0.60 -1.06
N GLU A 14 18.78 -1.92 -1.02
CA GLU A 14 19.86 -2.85 -0.67
C GLU A 14 21.03 -2.74 -1.64
N THR A 15 20.74 -2.68 -2.94
CA THR A 15 21.78 -2.57 -3.98
C THR A 15 22.44 -1.18 -4.00
N SER A 16 21.63 -0.11 -3.85
CA SER A 16 22.13 1.27 -3.98
C SER A 16 22.98 1.72 -2.78
N PHE A 17 22.70 1.17 -1.60
CA PHE A 17 23.34 1.59 -0.35
C PHE A 17 24.20 0.49 0.30
N ASP A 18 24.39 -0.65 -0.39
CA ASP A 18 25.13 -1.81 0.11
C ASP A 18 24.69 -2.20 1.53
N LEU A 19 23.40 -2.31 1.72
CA LEU A 19 22.78 -2.67 2.99
C LEU A 19 21.91 -3.93 2.88
N SER A 20 21.61 -4.55 4.00
CA SER A 20 20.65 -5.65 4.10
C SER A 20 19.50 -5.24 5.01
N ILE A 21 18.28 -5.37 4.51
CA ILE A 21 17.05 -5.10 5.28
C ILE A 21 16.56 -6.41 5.88
N ASP A 22 17.07 -6.72 7.05
CA ASP A 22 16.78 -7.97 7.78
C ASP A 22 15.73 -7.71 8.90
N VAL A 23 14.53 -7.32 8.48
CA VAL A 23 13.38 -7.10 9.35
C VAL A 23 12.14 -7.74 8.75
N PRO A 24 11.13 -8.12 9.56
CA PRO A 24 9.84 -8.58 9.03
C PRO A 24 9.27 -7.56 8.05
N HIS A 25 8.89 -8.01 6.86
CA HIS A 25 8.40 -7.15 5.78
C HIS A 25 6.97 -7.54 5.39
N LEU A 26 6.04 -6.61 5.54
CA LEU A 26 4.68 -6.73 5.05
C LEU A 26 4.52 -5.89 3.78
N ASP A 27 4.35 -6.56 2.65
CA ASP A 27 4.02 -5.92 1.38
C ASP A 27 2.51 -5.99 1.15
N LEU A 28 1.84 -4.87 1.32
CA LEU A 28 0.37 -4.76 1.27
C LEU A 28 -0.25 -5.03 -0.09
N MET A 29 0.56 -5.04 -1.16
CA MET A 29 0.05 -5.42 -2.48
C MET A 29 -0.55 -6.82 -2.49
N TYR A 30 0.05 -7.77 -1.78
CA TYR A 30 -0.42 -9.16 -1.76
C TYR A 30 -1.76 -9.33 -1.04
N PRO A 31 -1.95 -8.86 0.20
CA PRO A 31 -3.26 -8.92 0.84
C PRO A 31 -4.32 -8.09 0.10
N CYS A 32 -3.96 -6.95 -0.51
CA CYS A 32 -4.87 -6.20 -1.37
C CYS A 32 -5.36 -7.04 -2.56
N ARG A 33 -4.46 -7.74 -3.25
CA ARG A 33 -4.82 -8.64 -4.35
C ARG A 33 -5.74 -9.77 -3.91
N ARG A 34 -5.55 -10.31 -2.72
CA ARG A 34 -6.43 -11.33 -2.14
C ARG A 34 -7.86 -10.81 -1.97
N LEU A 35 -8.02 -9.53 -1.66
CA LEU A 35 -9.31 -8.84 -1.59
C LEU A 35 -9.85 -8.35 -2.95
N GLY A 36 -9.18 -8.66 -4.05
CA GLY A 36 -9.54 -8.20 -5.38
C GLY A 36 -9.17 -6.73 -5.67
N LEU A 37 -8.38 -6.10 -4.80
CA LEU A 37 -7.93 -4.72 -4.95
C LEU A 37 -6.65 -4.67 -5.79
N THR A 38 -6.73 -4.08 -6.97
CA THR A 38 -5.65 -4.03 -7.96
C THR A 38 -5.49 -2.64 -8.57
N GLY A 39 -4.48 -2.46 -9.42
CA GLY A 39 -4.28 -1.23 -10.17
C GLY A 39 -3.29 -0.23 -9.55
N GLY A 40 -2.55 -0.65 -8.52
CA GLY A 40 -1.57 0.18 -7.82
C GLY A 40 -2.12 0.84 -6.56
N LEU A 41 -1.25 1.57 -5.84
CA LEU A 41 -1.58 2.14 -4.53
C LEU A 41 -2.75 3.14 -4.60
N LYS A 42 -2.69 4.11 -5.48
CA LYS A 42 -3.72 5.17 -5.56
C LYS A 42 -5.13 4.66 -5.90
N PRO A 43 -5.34 3.78 -6.88
CA PRO A 43 -6.64 3.16 -7.12
C PRO A 43 -7.15 2.38 -5.90
N VAL A 44 -6.28 1.63 -5.22
CA VAL A 44 -6.64 0.87 -4.02
C VAL A 44 -7.05 1.79 -2.87
N GLU A 45 -6.29 2.85 -2.61
CA GLU A 45 -6.64 3.87 -1.60
C GLU A 45 -8.01 4.47 -1.87
N ARG A 46 -8.28 4.84 -3.12
CA ARG A 46 -9.56 5.41 -3.53
C ARG A 46 -10.73 4.46 -3.29
N GLU A 47 -10.56 3.18 -3.61
CA GLU A 47 -11.58 2.16 -3.41
C GLU A 47 -11.85 1.90 -1.92
N LEU A 48 -10.83 2.06 -1.07
CA LEU A 48 -10.93 1.92 0.38
C LEU A 48 -11.34 3.22 1.11
N GLY A 49 -11.54 4.32 0.38
CA GLY A 49 -11.91 5.61 0.96
C GLY A 49 -10.78 6.25 1.77
N ILE A 50 -9.53 6.00 1.38
CA ILE A 50 -8.35 6.65 1.96
C ILE A 50 -8.08 7.94 1.20
N ASP A 51 -8.20 9.07 1.90
CA ASP A 51 -8.00 10.39 1.31
C ASP A 51 -6.52 10.69 1.07
N ARG A 52 -6.29 11.53 0.05
CA ARG A 52 -4.99 12.10 -0.26
C ARG A 52 -5.09 13.61 -0.32
N ASP A 53 -4.12 14.30 0.31
CA ASP A 53 -4.01 15.75 0.22
C ASP A 53 -3.55 16.20 -1.17
N ARG A 54 -2.74 15.36 -1.82
CA ARG A 54 -2.23 15.61 -3.18
C ARG A 54 -2.73 14.56 -4.17
N THR A 55 -3.83 14.88 -4.83
CA THR A 55 -4.41 14.07 -5.90
C THR A 55 -3.85 14.41 -7.29
N ASP A 56 -3.13 15.52 -7.40
CA ASP A 56 -2.61 16.12 -8.62
C ASP A 56 -1.27 15.54 -9.10
N ILE A 57 -0.59 14.75 -8.25
CA ILE A 57 0.72 14.18 -8.55
C ILE A 57 0.60 12.69 -8.88
N SER A 58 1.11 12.30 -10.03
CA SER A 58 1.23 10.91 -10.49
C SER A 58 2.66 10.41 -10.39
N GLY A 59 2.88 9.11 -10.57
CA GLY A 59 4.22 8.53 -10.66
C GLY A 59 5.07 9.13 -11.81
N ARG A 60 4.43 9.56 -12.90
CA ARG A 60 5.11 10.28 -14.00
C ARG A 60 5.57 11.67 -13.57
N ASP A 61 4.76 12.35 -12.78
CA ASP A 61 5.11 13.66 -12.22
C ASP A 61 6.27 13.55 -11.24
N ALA A 62 6.37 12.46 -10.47
CA ALA A 62 7.50 12.21 -9.59
C ALA A 62 8.83 12.13 -10.37
N VAL A 63 8.85 11.44 -11.51
CA VAL A 63 10.03 11.39 -12.38
C VAL A 63 10.35 12.77 -12.97
N ARG A 64 9.33 13.54 -13.34
CA ARG A 64 9.52 14.92 -13.85
C ARG A 64 10.09 15.82 -12.77
N LEU A 65 9.54 15.80 -11.57
CA LEU A 65 10.00 16.59 -10.42
C LEU A 65 11.46 16.27 -10.05
N TRP A 66 11.84 14.98 -10.11
CA TRP A 66 13.23 14.60 -9.89
C TRP A 66 14.18 15.24 -10.92
N ARG A 67 13.82 15.18 -12.20
CA ARG A 67 14.62 15.81 -13.27
C ARG A 67 14.68 17.35 -13.16
N GLU A 68 13.60 17.97 -12.70
CA GLU A 68 13.57 19.41 -12.42
C GLU A 68 14.51 19.75 -11.27
N HIS A 69 14.50 18.95 -10.20
CA HIS A 69 15.44 19.09 -9.09
C HIS A 69 16.91 18.97 -9.54
N GLU A 70 17.25 17.97 -10.34
CA GLU A 70 18.61 17.79 -10.90
C GLU A 70 19.06 18.99 -11.76
N ARG A 71 18.12 19.73 -12.33
CA ARG A 71 18.38 20.96 -13.09
C ARG A 71 18.40 22.22 -12.22
N GLY A 72 18.26 22.08 -10.91
CA GLY A 72 18.30 23.18 -9.95
C GLY A 72 16.98 23.94 -9.80
N ALA A 73 15.84 23.34 -10.16
CA ALA A 73 14.54 23.98 -9.94
C ALA A 73 14.19 24.00 -8.44
N ASP A 74 13.94 25.19 -7.92
CA ASP A 74 13.53 25.39 -6.54
C ASP A 74 12.15 24.74 -6.26
N GLY A 75 12.00 24.11 -5.09
CA GLY A 75 10.75 23.53 -4.64
C GLY A 75 10.37 22.16 -5.23
N ALA A 76 11.09 21.69 -6.27
CA ALA A 76 10.81 20.40 -6.90
C ALA A 76 11.07 19.22 -5.94
N LEU A 77 12.16 19.28 -5.19
CA LEU A 77 12.49 18.25 -4.20
C LEU A 77 11.50 18.24 -3.04
N GLU A 78 11.13 19.40 -2.49
CA GLU A 78 10.15 19.49 -1.41
C GLU A 78 8.80 18.90 -1.82
N THR A 79 8.38 19.19 -3.04
CA THR A 79 7.14 18.64 -3.60
C THR A 79 7.21 17.11 -3.70
N LEU A 80 8.33 16.59 -4.20
CA LEU A 80 8.56 15.14 -4.34
C LEU A 80 8.61 14.45 -2.97
N VAL A 81 9.31 15.03 -2.00
CA VAL A 81 9.39 14.49 -0.63
C VAL A 81 8.02 14.52 0.05
N SER A 82 7.24 15.58 -0.12
CA SER A 82 5.89 15.67 0.41
C SER A 82 4.97 14.58 -0.16
N TYR A 83 5.05 14.36 -1.47
CA TYR A 83 4.32 13.29 -2.16
C TYR A 83 4.69 11.91 -1.63
N ASN A 84 5.99 11.60 -1.54
CA ASN A 84 6.46 10.32 -1.04
C ASN A 84 6.12 10.10 0.45
N ARG A 85 6.14 11.16 1.25
CA ARG A 85 5.72 11.12 2.65
C ARG A 85 4.24 10.74 2.79
N GLU A 86 3.40 11.26 1.91
CA GLU A 86 1.98 10.92 1.89
C GLU A 86 1.76 9.45 1.51
N ASP A 87 2.45 8.96 0.47
CA ASP A 87 2.43 7.55 0.10
C ASP A 87 2.80 6.65 1.30
N ALA A 88 3.86 6.98 2.02
CA ALA A 88 4.32 6.22 3.18
C ALA A 88 3.32 6.28 4.36
N ARG A 89 2.73 7.43 4.64
CA ARG A 89 1.76 7.59 5.73
C ARG A 89 0.46 6.83 5.46
N ASN A 90 -0.02 6.86 4.24
CA ASN A 90 -1.24 6.17 3.86
C ASN A 90 -1.13 4.64 3.94
N LEU A 91 0.08 4.09 3.95
CA LEU A 91 0.28 2.65 4.17
C LEU A 91 -0.24 2.16 5.53
N LEU A 92 -0.21 2.99 6.57
CA LEU A 92 -0.77 2.63 7.88
C LEU A 92 -2.30 2.48 7.80
N SER A 93 -2.97 3.47 7.23
CA SER A 93 -4.42 3.41 7.01
C SER A 93 -4.82 2.26 6.08
N LEU A 94 -4.00 1.99 5.06
CA LEU A 94 -4.20 0.86 4.16
C LEU A 94 -4.08 -0.47 4.89
N ALA A 95 -3.06 -0.64 5.74
CA ALA A 95 -2.87 -1.85 6.53
C ALA A 95 -4.08 -2.12 7.44
N ASP A 96 -4.58 -1.11 8.12
CA ASP A 96 -5.76 -1.22 8.99
C ASP A 96 -7.00 -1.66 8.19
N ARG A 97 -7.31 -0.98 7.08
CA ARG A 97 -8.47 -1.29 6.24
C ARG A 97 -8.42 -2.69 5.64
N VAL A 98 -7.25 -3.09 5.17
CA VAL A 98 -7.04 -4.43 4.59
C VAL A 98 -7.18 -5.50 5.67
N THR A 99 -6.62 -5.28 6.85
CA THR A 99 -6.72 -6.22 7.98
C THR A 99 -8.17 -6.38 8.43
N GLU A 100 -8.92 -5.30 8.56
CA GLU A 100 -10.35 -5.33 8.91
C GLU A 100 -11.16 -6.15 7.89
N ARG A 101 -10.94 -5.95 6.59
CA ARG A 101 -11.64 -6.70 5.54
C ARG A 101 -11.29 -8.17 5.53
N LEU A 102 -10.00 -8.52 5.61
CA LEU A 102 -9.57 -9.93 5.67
C LEU A 102 -10.11 -10.64 6.91
N HIS A 103 -10.19 -9.93 8.02
CA HIS A 103 -10.75 -10.44 9.25
C HIS A 103 -12.26 -10.70 9.11
N ALA A 104 -13.01 -9.77 8.53
CA ALA A 104 -14.44 -9.91 8.27
C ALA A 104 -14.71 -11.12 7.35
N ASP A 105 -13.99 -11.23 6.23
CA ASP A 105 -14.11 -12.35 5.29
C ASP A 105 -13.86 -13.70 5.99
N LEU A 106 -12.84 -13.79 6.85
CA LEU A 106 -12.53 -15.01 7.59
C LEU A 106 -13.65 -15.40 8.55
N PHE A 107 -14.27 -14.45 9.22
CA PHE A 107 -15.39 -14.74 10.14
C PHE A 107 -16.66 -15.10 9.41
N ASP A 108 -16.94 -14.52 8.25
CA ASP A 108 -18.08 -14.86 7.41
C ASP A 108 -17.92 -16.30 6.88
N ASP A 109 -16.74 -16.67 6.39
CA ASP A 109 -16.43 -18.05 5.95
C ASP A 109 -16.62 -19.07 7.10
N LEU A 110 -16.12 -18.75 8.30
CA LEU A 110 -16.26 -19.62 9.47
C LEU A 110 -17.72 -19.74 9.93
N ALA A 111 -18.50 -18.67 9.85
CA ALA A 111 -19.91 -18.70 10.20
C ALA A 111 -20.71 -19.59 9.24
N ASP A 112 -20.42 -19.53 7.95
CA ASP A 112 -21.04 -20.37 6.92
C ASP A 112 -20.68 -21.85 7.11
N ASP A 113 -19.42 -22.15 7.43
CA ASP A 113 -18.95 -23.52 7.70
C ASP A 113 -19.59 -24.13 8.95
N LEU A 114 -19.92 -23.32 9.97
CA LEU A 114 -20.52 -23.76 11.22
C LEU A 114 -22.04 -23.82 11.18
N ALA A 115 -22.69 -23.15 10.25
CA ALA A 115 -24.15 -23.12 10.11
C ALA A 115 -24.80 -24.49 9.98
N PRO A 116 -24.21 -25.51 9.29
CA PRO A 116 -24.77 -26.87 9.23
C PRO A 116 -24.75 -27.62 10.55
N LEU A 117 -23.88 -27.26 11.48
CA LEU A 117 -23.69 -27.92 12.77
C LEU A 117 -24.76 -27.51 13.81
N GLY A 118 -25.48 -26.42 13.56
CA GLY A 118 -26.50 -25.87 14.47
C GLY A 118 -27.91 -26.42 14.30
N ARG A 119 -28.19 -27.24 13.26
CA ARG A 119 -29.47 -27.90 13.07
C ARG A 119 -29.43 -29.37 13.57
N SER A 120 -29.36 -29.51 14.87
CA SER A 120 -29.80 -30.73 15.50
C SER A 120 -31.32 -30.63 15.63
N ASP A 121 -32.06 -31.27 14.71
CA ASP A 121 -33.48 -31.46 14.83
C ASP A 121 -33.78 -32.19 16.15
N ARG A 122 -34.53 -31.55 16.99
CA ARG A 122 -35.24 -32.21 18.08
C ARG A 122 -36.67 -32.59 17.65
#